data_4fe164732991a2980ec295a3587c06a7
#
_entry.id   4fe164732991a2980ec295a3587c06a7
#
_cell.length_a   1.000
_cell.length_b   1.000
_cell.length_c   1.000
_cell.angle_alpha   90.00
_cell.angle_beta   90.00
_cell.angle_gamma   90.00
#
_symmetry.space_group_name_H-M   'P 1'
#
loop_
_entity.id
_entity.type
_entity.pdbx_description
1 polymer ?
#
loop_
_entity_poly.entity_id
_entity_poly.type
_entity_poly.pdbx_seq_one_letter_code
_entity_poly.pdbx_strand_id
1 'polypeptide(L)'
;DVQWLDLGHALEAVASLPADNPGVPKAECAEAAYVMYTSGSTGQPKGVMAPHRGVNRLVFANGYADITPEDVLAHFSNPAFDGSTFETWGALLNGARVVIVPQETVLDPVRFGQLLLDEGVTTMFMTIGLFHQYADALAEPLSRLKHLLTGGDVIEPNTIRRVLKYGAPENFMAAYGPTETTTFATTCRLNDLIDEGSQKIPLGRPIGNTQVYILDGQGEPVPIGVTGEIHIGGDGVALGYLNRPELTAERFIPDPFSDEPDARMYRTGDLGYWRADGLIEFVGRNDFQVKVRGFRIELGEIEARLAELSGVRDA
;
A
#
# COMPACT_ATOMS: atom_id res chain seq x y z
N ASP A 1 -22.23 2.06 -21.69
CA ASP A 1 -22.38 0.59 -21.77
C ASP A 1 -21.06 -0.04 -21.37
N VAL A 2 -21.09 -0.91 -20.37
CA VAL A 2 -19.88 -1.66 -19.94
C VAL A 2 -19.83 -2.92 -20.78
N GLN A 3 -18.72 -3.13 -21.49
CA GLN A 3 -18.44 -4.40 -22.16
C GLN A 3 -17.81 -5.36 -21.15
N TRP A 4 -18.44 -6.50 -20.97
CA TRP A 4 -17.89 -7.59 -20.16
C TRP A 4 -17.01 -8.48 -21.04
N LEU A 5 -15.78 -8.72 -20.60
CA LEU A 5 -14.85 -9.67 -21.20
C LEU A 5 -14.64 -10.83 -20.23
N ASP A 6 -15.08 -12.02 -20.59
CA ASP A 6 -14.74 -13.23 -19.86
C ASP A 6 -13.32 -13.65 -20.22
N LEU A 7 -12.41 -13.61 -19.24
CA LEU A 7 -11.00 -13.92 -19.46
C LEU A 7 -10.77 -15.37 -19.90
N GLY A 8 -11.58 -16.33 -19.45
CA GLY A 8 -11.47 -17.72 -19.86
C GLY A 8 -11.70 -17.90 -21.37
N HIS A 9 -12.79 -17.34 -21.87
CA HIS A 9 -13.07 -17.33 -23.31
C HIS A 9 -12.13 -16.43 -24.11
N ALA A 10 -11.72 -15.30 -23.53
CA ALA A 10 -10.80 -14.39 -24.20
C ALA A 10 -9.41 -15.00 -24.40
N LEU A 11 -8.88 -15.77 -23.44
CA LEU A 11 -7.59 -16.42 -23.54
C LEU A 11 -7.54 -17.41 -24.73
N GLU A 12 -8.62 -18.16 -24.99
CA GLU A 12 -8.70 -19.01 -26.16
C GLU A 12 -8.69 -18.19 -27.47
N ALA A 13 -9.43 -17.09 -27.50
CA ALA A 13 -9.50 -16.21 -28.68
C ALA A 13 -8.17 -15.50 -28.97
N VAL A 14 -7.42 -15.08 -27.93
CA VAL A 14 -6.15 -14.38 -28.10
C VAL A 14 -4.96 -15.29 -28.33
N ALA A 15 -5.08 -16.60 -28.11
CA ALA A 15 -3.99 -17.56 -28.33
C ALA A 15 -3.43 -17.54 -29.76
N SER A 16 -4.22 -17.11 -30.73
CA SER A 16 -3.84 -16.99 -32.16
C SER A 16 -3.38 -15.57 -32.56
N LEU A 17 -3.45 -14.60 -31.68
CA LEU A 17 -3.02 -13.22 -31.95
C LEU A 17 -1.49 -13.09 -31.92
N PRO A 18 -0.92 -12.12 -32.66
CA PRO A 18 0.52 -11.82 -32.56
C PRO A 18 0.92 -11.49 -31.12
N ALA A 19 2.05 -12.05 -30.68
CA ALA A 19 2.62 -11.77 -29.36
C ALA A 19 3.57 -10.55 -29.36
N ASP A 20 3.63 -9.83 -30.47
CA ASP A 20 4.43 -8.61 -30.59
C ASP A 20 3.84 -7.49 -29.73
N ASN A 21 4.70 -6.56 -29.34
CA ASN A 21 4.25 -5.37 -28.64
C ASN A 21 3.21 -4.62 -29.48
N PRO A 22 2.01 -4.31 -28.92
CA PRO A 22 1.05 -3.51 -29.63
C PRO A 22 1.66 -2.14 -29.97
N GLY A 23 1.52 -1.68 -31.20
CA GLY A 23 2.05 -0.38 -31.66
C GLY A 23 1.27 0.84 -31.13
N VAL A 24 0.85 0.76 -29.86
CA VAL A 24 0.17 1.88 -29.18
C VAL A 24 1.18 2.98 -28.82
N PRO A 25 0.77 4.25 -28.84
CA PRO A 25 1.59 5.33 -28.31
C PRO A 25 2.03 5.04 -26.88
N LYS A 26 3.27 5.43 -26.52
CA LYS A 26 3.72 5.33 -25.14
C LYS A 26 2.79 6.17 -24.27
N ALA A 27 2.26 5.56 -23.20
CA ALA A 27 1.50 6.29 -22.19
C ALA A 27 2.41 7.39 -21.58
N GLU A 28 1.84 8.56 -21.32
CA GLU A 28 2.54 9.59 -20.56
C GLU A 28 2.62 9.18 -19.08
N CYS A 29 3.71 9.54 -18.42
CA CYS A 29 3.92 9.21 -17.00
C CYS A 29 2.80 9.74 -16.09
N ALA A 30 2.12 10.79 -16.54
CA ALA A 30 1.00 11.41 -15.84
C ALA A 30 -0.35 10.75 -16.11
N GLU A 31 -0.46 9.81 -17.06
CA GLU A 31 -1.70 9.07 -17.31
C GLU A 31 -1.98 8.02 -16.24
N ALA A 32 -3.27 7.64 -16.10
CA ALA A 32 -3.66 6.61 -15.16
C ALA A 32 -3.18 5.23 -15.61
N ALA A 33 -2.43 4.56 -14.74
CA ALA A 33 -2.03 3.17 -14.93
C ALA A 33 -3.17 2.20 -14.57
N TYR A 34 -3.90 2.52 -13.50
CA TYR A 34 -5.04 1.73 -13.03
C TYR A 34 -6.03 2.56 -12.21
N VAL A 35 -7.19 2.00 -11.98
CA VAL A 35 -8.20 2.52 -11.05
C VAL A 35 -8.51 1.45 -10.01
N MET A 36 -8.33 1.76 -8.73
CA MET A 36 -8.71 0.90 -7.62
C MET A 36 -9.79 1.54 -6.75
N TYR A 37 -10.79 0.77 -6.39
CA TYR A 37 -11.89 1.26 -5.57
C TYR A 37 -11.60 1.11 -4.09
N THR A 38 -11.88 2.16 -3.34
CA THR A 38 -11.84 2.16 -1.87
C THR A 38 -13.18 2.54 -1.30
N SER A 39 -13.45 2.20 -0.03
CA SER A 39 -14.63 2.65 0.70
C SER A 39 -14.74 4.18 0.69
N GLY A 40 -15.96 4.70 0.68
CA GLY A 40 -16.23 6.12 0.65
C GLY A 40 -17.09 6.57 1.83
N SER A 41 -16.72 7.69 2.46
CA SER A 41 -17.42 8.26 3.62
C SER A 41 -18.90 8.61 3.39
N THR A 42 -19.29 8.71 2.11
CA THR A 42 -20.69 8.97 1.70
C THR A 42 -21.49 7.71 1.36
N GLY A 43 -20.99 6.53 1.73
CA GLY A 43 -21.64 5.25 1.44
C GLY A 43 -21.44 4.73 0.00
N GLN A 44 -20.69 5.43 -0.82
CA GLN A 44 -20.41 5.03 -2.21
C GLN A 44 -18.89 4.84 -2.40
N PRO A 45 -18.44 3.69 -2.92
CA PRO A 45 -17.04 3.49 -3.24
C PRO A 45 -16.49 4.56 -4.19
N LYS A 46 -15.20 4.87 -4.03
CA LYS A 46 -14.48 5.86 -4.85
C LYS A 46 -13.32 5.19 -5.57
N GLY A 47 -13.24 5.38 -6.88
CA GLY A 47 -12.16 4.84 -7.71
C GLY A 47 -10.96 5.79 -7.71
N VAL A 48 -9.85 5.35 -7.15
CA VAL A 48 -8.57 6.08 -7.12
C VAL A 48 -7.82 5.84 -8.42
N MET A 49 -7.49 6.90 -9.15
CA MET A 49 -6.75 6.84 -10.42
C MET A 49 -5.26 7.00 -10.15
N ALA A 50 -4.51 5.90 -10.09
CA ALA A 50 -3.06 5.90 -9.86
C ALA A 50 -2.28 6.15 -11.16
N PRO A 51 -1.31 7.09 -11.20
CA PRO A 51 -0.54 7.38 -12.41
C PRO A 51 0.60 6.37 -12.63
N HIS A 52 1.05 6.22 -13.88
CA HIS A 52 2.22 5.40 -14.21
C HIS A 52 3.48 5.80 -13.44
N ARG A 53 3.71 7.12 -13.22
CA ARG A 53 4.84 7.59 -12.41
C ARG A 53 4.79 7.07 -10.97
N GLY A 54 3.58 6.94 -10.40
CA GLY A 54 3.39 6.39 -9.05
C GLY A 54 3.81 4.93 -8.95
N VAL A 55 3.50 4.11 -9.97
CA VAL A 55 3.98 2.73 -10.07
C VAL A 55 5.51 2.69 -10.20
N ASN A 56 6.09 3.52 -11.07
CA ASN A 56 7.54 3.59 -11.23
C ASN A 56 8.24 3.97 -9.92
N ARG A 57 7.75 5.01 -9.23
CA ARG A 57 8.27 5.43 -7.93
C ARG A 57 8.21 4.30 -6.89
N LEU A 58 7.14 3.50 -6.91
CA LEU A 58 6.96 2.39 -5.96
C LEU A 58 8.04 1.32 -6.12
N VAL A 59 8.49 1.05 -7.35
CA VAL A 59 9.32 -0.12 -7.66
C VAL A 59 10.75 0.19 -8.10
N PHE A 60 11.06 1.43 -8.49
CA PHE A 60 12.41 1.85 -8.88
C PHE A 60 13.00 2.87 -7.90
N ALA A 61 14.28 2.72 -7.56
CA ALA A 61 15.02 3.65 -6.72
C ALA A 61 14.24 4.11 -5.48
N ASN A 62 13.46 3.20 -4.92
CA ASN A 62 12.45 3.46 -3.90
C ASN A 62 13.04 3.63 -2.49
N GLY A 63 14.31 3.21 -2.27
CA GLY A 63 15.05 3.36 -1.01
C GLY A 63 14.69 2.33 0.07
N TYR A 64 13.78 1.37 -0.20
CA TYR A 64 13.35 0.37 0.79
C TYR A 64 13.50 -1.08 0.32
N ALA A 65 13.47 -1.36 -0.97
CA ALA A 65 13.62 -2.70 -1.53
C ALA A 65 14.41 -2.64 -2.85
N ASP A 66 15.59 -3.26 -2.85
CA ASP A 66 16.42 -3.40 -4.04
C ASP A 66 16.07 -4.73 -4.73
N ILE A 67 15.10 -4.65 -5.67
CA ILE A 67 14.61 -5.80 -6.43
C ILE A 67 15.46 -5.95 -7.69
N THR A 68 15.97 -7.15 -7.89
CA THR A 68 16.86 -7.52 -9.00
C THR A 68 16.26 -8.64 -9.84
N PRO A 69 16.78 -8.94 -11.06
CA PRO A 69 16.30 -10.04 -11.89
C PRO A 69 16.36 -11.43 -11.23
N GLU A 70 17.20 -11.59 -10.21
CA GLU A 70 17.36 -12.85 -9.46
C GLU A 70 16.26 -13.03 -8.40
N ASP A 71 15.51 -11.98 -8.09
CA ASP A 71 14.48 -12.03 -7.06
C ASP A 71 13.22 -12.77 -7.54
N VAL A 72 12.49 -13.30 -6.57
CA VAL A 72 11.22 -14.01 -6.77
C VAL A 72 10.19 -13.39 -5.83
N LEU A 73 9.15 -12.76 -6.41
CA LEU A 73 8.10 -12.11 -5.65
C LEU A 73 6.86 -13.00 -5.56
N ALA A 74 6.33 -13.19 -4.37
CA ALA A 74 5.03 -13.83 -4.17
C ALA A 74 3.89 -12.86 -4.51
N HIS A 75 2.93 -13.31 -5.32
CA HIS A 75 1.70 -12.57 -5.62
C HIS A 75 0.49 -13.33 -5.06
N PHE A 76 -0.10 -12.81 -3.99
CA PHE A 76 -1.28 -13.36 -3.31
C PHE A 76 -2.23 -12.29 -2.77
N SER A 77 -1.87 -11.03 -2.88
CA SER A 77 -2.79 -9.92 -2.63
C SER A 77 -3.94 -9.96 -3.63
N ASN A 78 -5.16 -9.69 -3.14
CA ASN A 78 -6.29 -9.52 -4.05
C ASN A 78 -5.98 -8.37 -5.04
N PRO A 79 -6.11 -8.60 -6.38
CA PRO A 79 -5.82 -7.58 -7.39
C PRO A 79 -6.65 -6.29 -7.27
N ALA A 80 -7.74 -6.30 -6.50
CA ALA A 80 -8.52 -5.10 -6.20
C ALA A 80 -7.87 -4.20 -5.14
N PHE A 81 -6.78 -4.63 -4.48
CA PHE A 81 -6.02 -3.87 -3.50
C PHE A 81 -4.64 -3.53 -4.02
N ASP A 82 -4.17 -2.36 -3.66
CA ASP A 82 -2.93 -1.76 -4.19
C ASP A 82 -1.63 -2.45 -3.75
N GLY A 83 -1.66 -3.30 -2.73
CA GLY A 83 -0.55 -4.20 -2.41
C GLY A 83 -0.15 -5.09 -3.60
N SER A 84 -1.12 -5.50 -4.43
CA SER A 84 -0.89 -6.26 -5.66
C SER A 84 -0.04 -5.49 -6.69
N THR A 85 -0.06 -4.15 -6.66
CA THR A 85 0.77 -3.29 -7.51
C THR A 85 2.25 -3.51 -7.24
N PHE A 86 2.63 -3.55 -5.96
CA PHE A 86 4.02 -3.85 -5.58
C PHE A 86 4.42 -5.28 -5.97
N GLU A 87 3.57 -6.27 -5.66
CA GLU A 87 3.86 -7.68 -5.96
C GLU A 87 4.07 -7.94 -7.46
N THR A 88 3.22 -7.34 -8.30
CA THR A 88 3.25 -7.55 -9.75
C THR A 88 4.34 -6.71 -10.41
N TRP A 89 4.28 -5.40 -10.26
CA TRP A 89 5.15 -4.48 -10.97
C TRP A 89 6.55 -4.40 -10.36
N GLY A 90 6.68 -4.67 -9.04
CA GLY A 90 7.97 -4.85 -8.39
C GLY A 90 8.80 -5.94 -9.06
N ALA A 91 8.17 -7.05 -9.42
CA ALA A 91 8.85 -8.10 -10.15
C ALA A 91 9.04 -7.76 -11.63
N LEU A 92 7.95 -7.53 -12.36
CA LEU A 92 7.99 -7.47 -13.83
C LEU A 92 8.84 -6.30 -14.35
N LEU A 93 8.78 -5.13 -13.72
CA LEU A 93 9.56 -3.98 -14.16
C LEU A 93 11.05 -4.07 -13.80
N ASN A 94 11.42 -4.91 -12.83
CA ASN A 94 12.82 -5.17 -12.48
C ASN A 94 13.39 -6.46 -13.10
N GLY A 95 12.62 -7.14 -13.97
CA GLY A 95 13.04 -8.38 -14.63
C GLY A 95 13.07 -9.60 -13.71
N ALA A 96 12.45 -9.50 -12.53
CA ALA A 96 12.32 -10.58 -11.55
C ALA A 96 11.14 -11.52 -11.89
N ARG A 97 11.01 -12.60 -11.14
CA ARG A 97 9.95 -13.60 -11.32
C ARG A 97 8.77 -13.36 -10.37
N VAL A 98 7.54 -13.48 -10.87
CA VAL A 98 6.32 -13.51 -10.04
C VAL A 98 5.90 -14.95 -9.83
N VAL A 99 5.61 -15.33 -8.58
CA VAL A 99 4.96 -16.59 -8.21
C VAL A 99 3.53 -16.29 -7.77
N ILE A 100 2.57 -16.75 -8.57
CA ILE A 100 1.14 -16.63 -8.23
C ILE A 100 0.80 -17.70 -7.20
N VAL A 101 0.38 -17.28 -6.01
CA VAL A 101 0.00 -18.17 -4.92
C VAL A 101 -1.53 -18.33 -4.89
N PRO A 102 -2.08 -19.52 -5.11
CA PRO A 102 -3.51 -19.77 -5.03
C PRO A 102 -4.07 -19.42 -3.65
N GLN A 103 -5.28 -18.87 -3.62
CA GLN A 103 -5.91 -18.46 -2.37
C GLN A 103 -6.08 -19.61 -1.36
N GLU A 104 -6.42 -20.80 -1.85
CA GLU A 104 -6.51 -22.01 -1.00
C GLU A 104 -5.16 -22.38 -0.38
N THR A 105 -4.05 -22.07 -1.04
CA THR A 105 -2.70 -22.27 -0.48
C THR A 105 -2.42 -21.25 0.61
N VAL A 106 -2.78 -19.98 0.39
CA VAL A 106 -2.60 -18.91 1.40
C VAL A 106 -3.38 -19.21 2.68
N LEU A 107 -4.56 -19.86 2.58
CA LEU A 107 -5.40 -20.21 3.73
C LEU A 107 -4.83 -21.35 4.59
N ASP A 108 -3.84 -22.10 4.08
CA ASP A 108 -3.14 -23.17 4.81
C ASP A 108 -1.68 -22.75 5.05
N PRO A 109 -1.31 -22.31 6.26
CA PRO A 109 0.03 -21.77 6.52
C PRO A 109 1.15 -22.78 6.27
N VAL A 110 0.88 -24.10 6.40
CA VAL A 110 1.90 -25.14 6.13
C VAL A 110 2.16 -25.23 4.63
N ARG A 111 1.11 -25.31 3.81
CA ARG A 111 1.23 -25.33 2.35
C ARG A 111 1.80 -24.03 1.82
N PHE A 112 1.40 -22.91 2.40
CA PHE A 112 1.92 -21.60 2.02
C PHE A 112 3.43 -21.53 2.29
N GLY A 113 3.87 -21.89 3.50
CA GLY A 113 5.28 -21.91 3.83
C GLY A 113 6.10 -22.84 2.94
N GLN A 114 5.58 -24.04 2.63
CA GLN A 114 6.25 -24.97 1.73
C GLN A 114 6.39 -24.39 0.31
N LEU A 115 5.33 -23.77 -0.24
CA LEU A 115 5.37 -23.13 -1.55
C LEU A 115 6.43 -22.01 -1.58
N LEU A 116 6.51 -21.16 -0.54
CA LEU A 116 7.50 -20.08 -0.47
C LEU A 116 8.94 -20.65 -0.54
N LEU A 117 9.19 -21.78 0.12
CA LEU A 117 10.50 -22.45 0.11
C LEU A 117 10.78 -23.13 -1.25
N ASP A 118 9.83 -23.88 -1.78
CA ASP A 118 9.98 -24.65 -3.02
C ASP A 118 10.18 -23.72 -4.25
N GLU A 119 9.47 -22.59 -4.26
CA GLU A 119 9.60 -21.58 -5.31
C GLU A 119 10.77 -20.63 -5.11
N GLY A 120 11.45 -20.69 -3.97
CA GLY A 120 12.57 -19.81 -3.64
C GLY A 120 12.16 -18.34 -3.56
N VAL A 121 11.00 -18.05 -2.97
CA VAL A 121 10.52 -16.66 -2.82
C VAL A 121 11.51 -15.86 -1.99
N THR A 122 11.93 -14.71 -2.52
CA THR A 122 12.87 -13.78 -1.88
C THR A 122 12.20 -12.52 -1.36
N THR A 123 11.06 -12.13 -1.95
CA THR A 123 10.40 -10.86 -1.64
C THR A 123 8.90 -11.05 -1.51
N MET A 124 8.32 -10.46 -0.45
CA MET A 124 6.89 -10.61 -0.17
C MET A 124 6.34 -9.40 0.58
N PHE A 125 5.11 -9.00 0.25
CA PHE A 125 4.31 -8.09 1.07
C PHE A 125 3.21 -8.88 1.77
N MET A 126 3.06 -8.70 3.08
CA MET A 126 1.94 -9.25 3.85
C MET A 126 1.17 -8.15 4.54
N THR A 127 -0.17 -8.16 4.44
CA THR A 127 -0.96 -7.30 5.32
C THR A 127 -0.70 -7.67 6.78
N ILE A 128 -0.75 -6.67 7.66
CA ILE A 128 -0.43 -6.89 9.08
C ILE A 128 -1.33 -7.95 9.73
N GLY A 129 -2.60 -8.04 9.31
CA GLY A 129 -3.52 -9.04 9.82
C GLY A 129 -3.07 -10.47 9.50
N LEU A 130 -2.65 -10.73 8.25
CA LEU A 130 -2.13 -12.03 7.84
C LEU A 130 -0.77 -12.30 8.49
N PHE A 131 0.08 -11.29 8.57
CA PHE A 131 1.38 -11.40 9.22
C PHE A 131 1.24 -11.81 10.70
N HIS A 132 0.38 -11.16 11.47
CA HIS A 132 0.15 -11.52 12.88
C HIS A 132 -0.36 -12.96 13.04
N GLN A 133 -1.21 -13.40 12.12
CA GLN A 133 -1.77 -14.75 12.16
C GLN A 133 -0.72 -15.82 11.82
N TYR A 134 0.20 -15.54 10.90
CA TYR A 134 1.09 -16.54 10.30
C TYR A 134 2.55 -16.42 10.72
N ALA A 135 2.94 -15.40 11.45
CA ALA A 135 4.33 -15.11 11.81
C ALA A 135 5.06 -16.31 12.43
N ASP A 136 4.38 -17.02 13.34
CA ASP A 136 4.98 -18.18 14.02
C ASP A 136 5.02 -19.42 13.09
N ALA A 137 3.96 -19.65 12.32
CA ALA A 137 3.88 -20.80 11.41
C ALA A 137 4.82 -20.67 10.20
N LEU A 138 5.11 -19.46 9.78
CA LEU A 138 6.00 -19.14 8.65
C LEU A 138 7.40 -18.72 9.10
N ALA A 139 7.80 -18.93 10.34
CA ALA A 139 9.07 -18.43 10.87
C ALA A 139 10.28 -18.80 10.00
N GLU A 140 10.38 -20.07 9.55
CA GLU A 140 11.47 -20.51 8.67
C GLU A 140 11.39 -19.87 7.27
N PRO A 141 10.28 -19.95 6.51
CA PRO A 141 10.17 -19.25 5.23
C PRO A 141 10.47 -17.76 5.31
N LEU A 142 9.93 -17.06 6.31
CA LEU A 142 10.15 -15.63 6.51
C LEU A 142 11.62 -15.29 6.74
N SER A 143 12.37 -16.13 7.47
CA SER A 143 13.79 -15.92 7.74
C SER A 143 14.68 -16.02 6.51
N ARG A 144 14.18 -16.60 5.42
CA ARG A 144 14.91 -16.76 4.16
C ARG A 144 14.64 -15.66 3.15
N LEU A 145 13.71 -14.75 3.47
CA LEU A 145 13.39 -13.65 2.59
C LEU A 145 14.52 -12.60 2.58
N LYS A 146 14.81 -12.08 1.39
CA LYS A 146 15.59 -10.86 1.21
C LYS A 146 14.77 -9.65 1.68
N HIS A 147 13.52 -9.55 1.22
CA HIS A 147 12.62 -8.46 1.58
C HIS A 147 11.29 -9.00 2.10
N LEU A 148 10.95 -8.65 3.34
CA LEU A 148 9.60 -8.79 3.89
C LEU A 148 9.05 -7.41 4.19
N LEU A 149 7.93 -7.07 3.56
CA LEU A 149 7.17 -5.86 3.85
C LEU A 149 5.87 -6.22 4.56
N THR A 150 5.48 -5.41 5.54
CA THR A 150 4.18 -5.55 6.21
C THR A 150 3.56 -4.19 6.48
N GLY A 151 2.24 -4.11 6.42
CA GLY A 151 1.53 -2.83 6.60
C GLY A 151 0.03 -2.95 6.49
N GLY A 152 -0.62 -1.81 6.32
CA GLY A 152 -2.08 -1.71 6.17
C GLY A 152 -2.83 -1.44 7.47
N ASP A 153 -2.23 -1.71 8.64
CA ASP A 153 -2.80 -1.44 9.97
C ASP A 153 -1.67 -1.25 10.98
N VAL A 154 -2.01 -0.99 12.23
CA VAL A 154 -1.04 -0.83 13.33
C VAL A 154 -0.28 -2.13 13.58
N ILE A 155 1.03 -2.03 13.65
CA ILE A 155 1.94 -3.16 13.84
C ILE A 155 2.21 -3.36 15.34
N GLU A 156 2.00 -4.59 15.83
CA GLU A 156 2.34 -4.95 17.21
C GLU A 156 3.82 -5.30 17.35
N PRO A 157 4.60 -4.56 18.17
CA PRO A 157 6.03 -4.81 18.34
C PRO A 157 6.36 -6.22 18.80
N ASN A 158 5.51 -6.84 19.61
CA ASN A 158 5.74 -8.19 20.13
C ASN A 158 5.80 -9.25 19.02
N THR A 159 4.97 -9.14 17.98
CA THR A 159 4.99 -10.06 16.85
C THR A 159 6.30 -9.91 16.08
N ILE A 160 6.76 -8.67 15.87
CA ILE A 160 8.04 -8.41 15.21
C ILE A 160 9.20 -9.02 16.02
N ARG A 161 9.23 -8.83 17.35
CA ARG A 161 10.27 -9.42 18.22
C ARG A 161 10.34 -10.94 18.11
N ARG A 162 9.15 -11.60 18.03
CA ARG A 162 9.12 -13.07 17.86
C ARG A 162 9.77 -13.48 16.54
N VAL A 163 9.39 -12.84 15.42
CA VAL A 163 9.99 -13.13 14.11
C VAL A 163 11.49 -12.91 14.13
N LEU A 164 11.96 -11.77 14.62
CA LEU A 164 13.39 -11.44 14.69
C LEU A 164 14.17 -12.45 15.55
N LYS A 165 13.55 -13.02 16.57
CA LYS A 165 14.18 -14.02 17.45
C LYS A 165 14.40 -15.37 16.75
N TYR A 166 13.53 -15.79 15.85
CA TYR A 166 13.62 -17.06 15.13
C TYR A 166 14.54 -16.98 13.91
N GLY A 167 14.79 -15.81 13.40
CA GLY A 167 15.55 -15.54 12.21
C GLY A 167 14.91 -14.42 11.41
N ALA A 168 15.61 -13.30 11.28
CA ALA A 168 15.06 -12.13 10.59
C ALA A 168 15.20 -12.28 9.07
N PRO A 169 14.23 -11.77 8.29
CA PRO A 169 14.46 -11.42 6.90
C PRO A 169 15.65 -10.47 6.79
N GLU A 170 16.38 -10.49 5.67
CA GLU A 170 17.50 -9.58 5.49
C GLU A 170 17.06 -8.11 5.60
N ASN A 171 15.92 -7.79 5.01
CA ASN A 171 15.32 -6.47 5.04
C ASN A 171 13.83 -6.58 5.43
N PHE A 172 13.54 -6.36 6.70
CA PHE A 172 12.18 -6.39 7.23
C PHE A 172 11.65 -4.96 7.40
N MET A 173 10.60 -4.61 6.65
CA MET A 173 10.07 -3.26 6.54
C MET A 173 8.63 -3.17 6.99
N ALA A 174 8.31 -2.18 7.83
CA ALA A 174 6.97 -1.66 7.95
C ALA A 174 6.70 -0.70 6.79
N ALA A 175 5.53 -0.78 6.18
CA ALA A 175 5.14 0.08 5.07
C ALA A 175 3.79 0.74 5.36
N TYR A 176 3.71 2.05 5.11
CA TYR A 176 2.51 2.86 5.26
C TYR A 176 2.26 3.67 4.00
N GLY A 177 1.01 3.76 3.60
CA GLY A 177 0.52 4.64 2.54
C GLY A 177 -0.96 4.40 2.28
N PRO A 178 -1.73 5.44 1.94
CA PRO A 178 -3.08 5.29 1.41
C PRO A 178 -3.03 5.00 -0.09
N THR A 179 -4.06 4.35 -0.62
CA THR A 179 -4.21 4.04 -2.05
C THR A 179 -4.09 5.29 -2.93
N GLU A 180 -4.52 6.44 -2.41
CA GLU A 180 -4.43 7.76 -3.03
C GLU A 180 -2.99 8.26 -3.24
N THR A 181 -1.99 7.54 -2.69
CA THR A 181 -0.56 7.84 -2.88
C THR A 181 0.21 6.64 -3.43
N THR A 182 -0.47 5.76 -4.15
CA THR A 182 0.07 4.58 -4.83
C THR A 182 0.85 3.68 -3.88
N THR A 183 0.12 2.91 -3.08
CA THR A 183 0.53 1.83 -2.17
C THR A 183 1.34 2.30 -0.96
N PHE A 184 2.66 2.52 -1.09
CA PHE A 184 3.52 2.93 0.03
C PHE A 184 3.98 4.37 -0.12
N ALA A 185 3.96 5.12 0.95
CA ALA A 185 4.50 6.49 1.01
C ALA A 185 5.67 6.60 1.99
N THR A 186 5.65 5.82 3.07
CA THR A 186 6.75 5.75 4.03
C THR A 186 7.07 4.31 4.38
N THR A 187 8.32 4.07 4.76
CA THR A 187 8.78 2.77 5.26
C THR A 187 9.67 2.93 6.49
N CYS A 188 9.66 1.89 7.32
CA CYS A 188 10.47 1.81 8.53
C CYS A 188 11.14 0.45 8.61
N ARG A 189 12.47 0.40 8.68
CA ARG A 189 13.21 -0.84 8.83
C ARG A 189 13.08 -1.35 10.27
N LEU A 190 12.59 -2.58 10.39
CA LEU A 190 12.25 -3.19 11.67
C LEU A 190 13.43 -3.93 12.30
N ASN A 191 14.41 -4.35 11.50
CA ASN A 191 15.58 -5.09 11.99
C ASN A 191 16.34 -4.36 13.09
N ASP A 192 16.41 -3.02 13.00
CA ASP A 192 17.28 -2.19 13.84
C ASP A 192 16.49 -1.41 14.92
N LEU A 193 15.16 -1.45 14.87
CA LEU A 193 14.29 -0.55 15.65
C LEU A 193 13.70 -1.16 16.91
N ILE A 194 13.68 -2.49 17.01
CA ILE A 194 12.96 -3.15 18.09
C ILE A 194 13.92 -3.57 19.20
N ASP A 195 14.10 -2.65 20.14
CA ASP A 195 14.58 -2.98 21.47
C ASP A 195 13.43 -3.49 22.38
N GLU A 196 13.76 -3.97 23.57
CA GLU A 196 12.79 -4.50 24.53
C GLU A 196 11.79 -3.42 25.02
N GLY A 197 12.07 -2.13 24.80
CA GLY A 197 11.26 -0.99 25.28
C GLY A 197 10.31 -0.41 24.24
N SER A 198 10.43 -0.76 22.96
CA SER A 198 9.59 -0.18 21.90
C SER A 198 8.13 -0.59 22.08
N GLN A 199 7.24 0.39 22.26
CA GLN A 199 5.80 0.17 22.42
C GLN A 199 5.02 0.39 21.12
N LYS A 200 5.59 1.11 20.16
CA LYS A 200 4.99 1.46 18.86
C LYS A 200 6.00 1.31 17.76
N ILE A 201 5.52 1.05 16.56
CA ILE A 201 6.30 1.07 15.33
C ILE A 201 5.98 2.38 14.61
N PRO A 202 6.98 3.23 14.32
CA PRO A 202 6.76 4.45 13.57
C PRO A 202 6.40 4.16 12.10
N LEU A 203 5.76 5.12 11.43
CA LEU A 203 5.49 5.06 10.00
C LEU A 203 6.79 5.11 9.18
N GLY A 204 7.88 5.58 9.76
CA GLY A 204 9.20 5.60 9.17
C GLY A 204 9.51 6.90 8.43
N ARG A 205 10.19 6.77 7.28
CA ARG A 205 10.63 7.87 6.41
C ARG A 205 9.96 7.78 5.05
N PRO A 206 9.78 8.91 4.34
CA PRO A 206 9.33 8.90 2.95
C PRO A 206 10.21 7.98 2.09
N ILE A 207 9.59 7.25 1.18
CA ILE A 207 10.29 6.51 0.12
C ILE A 207 10.77 7.47 -0.98
N GLY A 208 11.55 6.98 -1.94
CA GLY A 208 12.05 7.79 -3.05
C GLY A 208 10.93 8.57 -3.75
N ASN A 209 11.21 9.80 -4.17
CA ASN A 209 10.28 10.72 -4.86
C ASN A 209 8.93 10.92 -4.14
N THR A 210 8.99 10.97 -2.80
CA THR A 210 7.83 11.19 -1.94
C THR A 210 8.16 12.25 -0.91
N GLN A 211 7.29 13.22 -0.74
CA GLN A 211 7.35 14.23 0.30
C GLN A 211 6.25 13.97 1.33
N VAL A 212 6.58 14.17 2.59
CA VAL A 212 5.60 14.10 3.67
C VAL A 212 5.68 15.38 4.48
N TYR A 213 4.56 16.02 4.63
CA TYR A 213 4.39 17.23 5.44
C TYR A 213 3.46 16.93 6.60
N ILE A 214 3.75 17.47 7.76
CA ILE A 214 2.87 17.44 8.92
C ILE A 214 2.43 18.86 9.18
N LEU A 215 1.15 19.15 8.92
CA LEU A 215 0.61 20.48 8.86
C LEU A 215 -0.44 20.71 9.94
N ASP A 216 -0.54 21.96 10.39
CA ASP A 216 -1.61 22.42 11.27
C ASP A 216 -2.91 22.71 10.50
N GLY A 217 -3.94 23.21 11.21
CA GLY A 217 -5.23 23.56 10.60
C GLY A 217 -5.20 24.77 9.65
N GLN A 218 -4.11 25.51 9.59
CA GLN A 218 -3.87 26.61 8.65
C GLN A 218 -3.05 26.18 7.43
N GLY A 219 -2.54 24.94 7.42
CA GLY A 219 -1.71 24.40 6.33
C GLY A 219 -0.22 24.71 6.49
N GLU A 220 0.21 25.16 7.68
CA GLU A 220 1.61 25.47 7.97
C GLU A 220 2.32 24.27 8.63
N PRO A 221 3.61 24.01 8.33
CA PRO A 221 4.38 22.93 8.93
C PRO A 221 4.50 23.09 10.45
N VAL A 222 4.23 22.01 11.18
CA VAL A 222 4.38 21.99 12.63
C VAL A 222 5.82 21.69 13.06
N PRO A 223 6.28 22.17 14.22
CA PRO A 223 7.58 21.82 14.78
C PRO A 223 7.71 20.31 15.10
N ILE A 224 8.96 19.82 15.16
CA ILE A 224 9.28 18.45 15.62
C ILE A 224 8.61 18.17 16.97
N GLY A 225 7.95 17.02 17.08
CA GLY A 225 7.21 16.59 18.28
C GLY A 225 5.80 17.15 18.39
N VAL A 226 5.38 18.06 17.52
CA VAL A 226 4.02 18.60 17.50
C VAL A 226 3.17 17.82 16.52
N THR A 227 1.97 17.42 16.96
CA THR A 227 1.01 16.67 16.14
C THR A 227 0.31 17.59 15.13
N GLY A 228 0.25 17.13 13.89
CA GLY A 228 -0.51 17.74 12.80
C GLY A 228 -1.09 16.68 11.87
N GLU A 229 -1.80 17.09 10.82
CA GLU A 229 -2.30 16.20 9.79
C GLU A 229 -1.17 15.84 8.81
N ILE A 230 -1.05 14.55 8.49
CA ILE A 230 -0.08 14.05 7.53
C ILE A 230 -0.58 14.35 6.10
N HIS A 231 0.24 15.04 5.32
CA HIS A 231 0.03 15.30 3.90
C HIS A 231 1.15 14.65 3.11
N ILE A 232 0.81 14.09 1.94
CA ILE A 232 1.77 13.34 1.13
C ILE A 232 1.81 13.92 -0.27
N GLY A 233 2.99 14.37 -0.71
CA GLY A 233 3.29 14.88 -2.04
C GLY A 233 4.18 13.93 -2.85
N GLY A 234 4.49 14.33 -4.08
CA GLY A 234 5.42 13.63 -4.97
C GLY A 234 4.76 12.72 -5.99
N ASP A 235 5.59 11.92 -6.66
CA ASP A 235 5.19 11.11 -7.82
C ASP A 235 4.11 10.06 -7.54
N GLY A 236 3.95 9.67 -6.27
CA GLY A 236 2.93 8.71 -5.84
C GLY A 236 1.51 9.25 -5.78
N VAL A 237 1.34 10.58 -5.77
CA VAL A 237 0.02 11.20 -5.63
C VAL A 237 -0.86 10.87 -6.83
N ALA A 238 -2.03 10.29 -6.55
CA ALA A 238 -3.00 9.90 -7.56
C ALA A 238 -3.57 11.10 -8.33
N LEU A 239 -4.12 10.83 -9.51
CA LEU A 239 -4.75 11.86 -10.34
C LEU A 239 -6.04 12.41 -9.71
N GLY A 240 -6.63 11.65 -8.80
CA GLY A 240 -7.86 11.97 -8.11
C GLY A 240 -8.82 10.80 -8.10
N TYR A 241 -10.08 11.09 -7.83
CA TYR A 241 -11.16 10.11 -7.82
C TYR A 241 -11.95 10.14 -9.13
N LEU A 242 -12.13 8.97 -9.73
CA LEU A 242 -12.85 8.80 -11.00
C LEU A 242 -14.28 9.35 -10.91
N ASN A 243 -14.61 10.30 -11.80
CA ASN A 243 -15.92 10.96 -11.87
C ASN A 243 -16.37 11.66 -10.56
N ARG A 244 -15.42 12.10 -9.72
CA ARG A 244 -15.68 12.80 -8.46
C ARG A 244 -14.79 14.07 -8.36
N PRO A 245 -14.99 15.09 -9.20
CA PRO A 245 -14.11 16.27 -9.24
C PRO A 245 -14.13 17.08 -7.95
N GLU A 246 -15.28 17.21 -7.28
CA GLU A 246 -15.40 17.96 -6.02
C GLU A 246 -14.64 17.28 -4.89
N LEU A 247 -14.80 15.96 -4.71
CA LEU A 247 -14.05 15.19 -3.72
C LEU A 247 -12.55 15.18 -4.05
N THR A 248 -12.20 15.16 -5.34
CA THR A 248 -10.81 15.27 -5.78
C THR A 248 -10.22 16.60 -5.34
N ALA A 249 -10.89 17.72 -5.59
CA ALA A 249 -10.42 19.05 -5.19
C ALA A 249 -10.31 19.23 -3.67
N GLU A 250 -11.18 18.55 -2.89
CA GLU A 250 -11.13 18.56 -1.42
C GLU A 250 -9.91 17.83 -0.87
N ARG A 251 -9.52 16.71 -1.46
CA ARG A 251 -8.51 15.80 -0.91
C ARG A 251 -7.14 15.93 -1.55
N PHE A 252 -7.08 16.31 -2.82
CA PHE A 252 -5.84 16.50 -3.58
C PHE A 252 -5.63 18.01 -3.80
N ILE A 253 -5.02 18.65 -2.82
CA ILE A 253 -4.82 20.10 -2.78
C ILE A 253 -3.48 20.50 -3.40
N PRO A 254 -3.28 21.77 -3.82
CA PRO A 254 -1.98 22.26 -4.26
C PRO A 254 -0.89 21.99 -3.22
N ASP A 255 0.31 21.68 -3.68
CA ASP A 255 1.49 21.52 -2.82
C ASP A 255 2.33 22.82 -2.85
N PRO A 256 2.20 23.70 -1.85
CA PRO A 256 2.91 24.98 -1.82
C PRO A 256 4.40 24.83 -1.47
N PHE A 257 4.85 23.63 -1.11
CA PHE A 257 6.23 23.34 -0.71
C PHE A 257 7.04 22.72 -1.85
N SER A 258 6.41 22.44 -2.99
CA SER A 258 7.06 21.89 -4.17
C SER A 258 7.40 22.96 -5.18
N ASP A 259 8.59 22.88 -5.78
CA ASP A 259 9.00 23.73 -6.90
C ASP A 259 8.41 23.27 -8.25
N GLU A 260 7.78 22.09 -8.30
CA GLU A 260 7.17 21.53 -9.51
C GLU A 260 5.83 22.24 -9.81
N PRO A 261 5.64 22.73 -11.04
CA PRO A 261 4.37 23.34 -11.45
C PRO A 261 3.20 22.37 -11.26
N ASP A 262 2.09 22.87 -10.74
CA ASP A 262 0.84 22.10 -10.53
C ASP A 262 0.99 20.89 -9.62
N ALA A 263 2.06 20.84 -8.79
CA ALA A 263 2.25 19.81 -7.79
C ALA A 263 1.07 19.77 -6.82
N ARG A 264 0.69 18.56 -6.43
CA ARG A 264 -0.40 18.33 -5.48
C ARG A 264 0.05 17.43 -4.35
N MET A 265 -0.57 17.63 -3.20
CA MET A 265 -0.44 16.72 -2.06
C MET A 265 -1.81 16.16 -1.66
N TYR A 266 -1.79 14.96 -1.12
CA TYR A 266 -2.97 14.28 -0.62
C TYR A 266 -3.14 14.50 0.87
N ARG A 267 -4.34 14.92 1.30
CA ARG A 267 -4.75 15.06 2.70
C ARG A 267 -5.20 13.71 3.21
N THR A 268 -4.40 13.09 4.09
CA THR A 268 -4.63 11.70 4.51
C THR A 268 -5.76 11.54 5.53
N GLY A 269 -6.00 12.54 6.36
CA GLY A 269 -6.80 12.44 7.58
C GLY A 269 -6.07 11.72 8.73
N ASP A 270 -4.86 11.23 8.51
CA ASP A 270 -4.02 10.66 9.54
C ASP A 270 -3.27 11.76 10.31
N LEU A 271 -3.18 11.62 11.62
CA LEU A 271 -2.44 12.52 12.50
C LEU A 271 -1.10 11.90 12.90
N GLY A 272 -0.06 12.70 12.91
CA GLY A 272 1.28 12.28 13.30
C GLY A 272 2.17 13.43 13.68
N TYR A 273 3.42 13.11 14.00
CA TYR A 273 4.47 14.10 14.26
C TYR A 273 5.84 13.58 13.81
N TRP A 274 6.74 14.49 13.48
CA TRP A 274 8.14 14.18 13.25
C TRP A 274 8.85 13.96 14.60
N ARG A 275 9.54 12.85 14.72
CA ARG A 275 10.48 12.58 15.83
C ARG A 275 11.82 13.30 15.56
N ALA A 276 12.62 13.49 16.62
CA ALA A 276 13.95 14.11 16.51
C ALA A 276 14.92 13.28 15.65
N ASP A 277 14.73 11.98 15.54
CA ASP A 277 15.51 11.07 14.70
C ASP A 277 15.02 11.07 13.22
N GLY A 278 14.02 11.89 12.88
CA GLY A 278 13.47 12.04 11.55
C GLY A 278 12.54 10.91 11.11
N LEU A 279 12.02 10.13 12.05
CA LEU A 279 10.93 9.18 11.81
C LEU A 279 9.58 9.86 12.04
N ILE A 280 8.55 9.40 11.34
CA ILE A 280 7.17 9.86 11.54
C ILE A 280 6.48 8.91 12.52
N GLU A 281 5.90 9.46 13.57
CA GLU A 281 5.09 8.74 14.54
C GLU A 281 3.60 8.94 14.23
N PHE A 282 2.84 7.83 14.21
CA PHE A 282 1.39 7.86 14.03
C PHE A 282 0.68 8.08 15.36
N VAL A 283 -0.28 8.99 15.37
CA VAL A 283 -1.07 9.33 16.58
C VAL A 283 -2.50 8.79 16.50
N GLY A 284 -3.11 8.88 15.32
CA GLY A 284 -4.52 8.50 15.13
C GLY A 284 -5.08 9.12 13.84
N ARG A 285 -6.41 9.27 13.79
CA ARG A 285 -7.09 9.93 12.68
C ARG A 285 -7.91 11.12 13.19
N ASN A 286 -8.13 12.10 12.31
CA ASN A 286 -9.01 13.24 12.56
C ASN A 286 -10.44 13.02 12.01
N ASP A 287 -10.73 11.81 11.50
CA ASP A 287 -12.05 11.40 11.00
C ASP A 287 -12.49 10.06 11.62
N PHE A 288 -13.64 9.55 11.19
CA PHE A 288 -14.24 8.31 11.71
C PHE A 288 -13.82 7.03 10.95
N GLN A 289 -12.89 7.14 10.01
CA GLN A 289 -12.38 5.99 9.29
C GLN A 289 -11.61 5.05 10.20
N VAL A 290 -11.86 3.76 10.10
CA VAL A 290 -11.15 2.73 10.86
C VAL A 290 -10.44 1.75 9.92
N LYS A 291 -9.37 1.13 10.42
CA LYS A 291 -8.73 -0.01 9.76
C LYS A 291 -8.99 -1.26 10.57
N VAL A 292 -9.42 -2.34 9.91
CA VAL A 292 -9.67 -3.62 10.56
C VAL A 292 -8.99 -4.71 9.73
N ARG A 293 -7.95 -5.31 10.27
CA ARG A 293 -7.16 -6.36 9.58
C ARG A 293 -6.63 -5.92 8.21
N GLY A 294 -6.28 -4.65 8.07
CA GLY A 294 -5.80 -4.07 6.82
C GLY A 294 -6.89 -3.58 5.86
N PHE A 295 -8.17 -3.82 6.15
CA PHE A 295 -9.28 -3.25 5.37
C PHE A 295 -9.59 -1.84 5.84
N ARG A 296 -9.70 -0.92 4.88
CA ARG A 296 -10.14 0.46 5.11
C ARG A 296 -11.67 0.48 5.18
N ILE A 297 -12.22 0.87 6.31
CA ILE A 297 -13.66 0.89 6.58
C ILE A 297 -14.10 2.32 6.91
N GLU A 298 -15.05 2.81 6.14
CA GLU A 298 -15.75 4.06 6.43
C GLU A 298 -17.03 3.73 7.19
N LEU A 299 -17.14 4.20 8.43
CA LEU A 299 -18.34 3.93 9.25
C LEU A 299 -19.60 4.48 8.59
N GLY A 300 -19.52 5.63 7.93
CA GLY A 300 -20.63 6.21 7.17
C GLY A 300 -21.12 5.34 6.01
N GLU A 301 -20.32 4.42 5.46
CA GLU A 301 -20.78 3.45 4.47
C GLU A 301 -21.68 2.38 5.11
N ILE A 302 -21.31 1.91 6.31
CA ILE A 302 -22.11 0.95 7.06
C ILE A 302 -23.42 1.60 7.49
N GLU A 303 -23.36 2.81 8.05
CA GLU A 303 -24.53 3.60 8.46
C GLU A 303 -25.50 3.85 7.29
N ALA A 304 -24.98 4.26 6.13
CA ALA A 304 -25.78 4.46 4.93
C ALA A 304 -26.50 3.18 4.47
N ARG A 305 -25.81 2.04 4.51
CA ARG A 305 -26.41 0.74 4.13
C ARG A 305 -27.46 0.26 5.15
N LEU A 306 -27.20 0.47 6.43
CA LEU A 306 -28.20 0.14 7.47
C LEU A 306 -29.45 1.02 7.34
N ALA A 307 -29.29 2.30 7.04
CA ALA A 307 -30.40 3.23 6.85
C ALA A 307 -31.30 2.90 5.65
N GLU A 308 -30.80 2.14 4.64
CA GLU A 308 -31.60 1.63 3.51
C GLU A 308 -32.59 0.53 3.94
N LEU A 309 -32.40 -0.09 5.10
CA LEU A 309 -33.23 -1.20 5.57
C LEU A 309 -34.55 -0.66 6.18
N SER A 310 -35.66 -1.26 5.77
CA SER A 310 -36.98 -0.91 6.33
C SER A 310 -37.02 -1.20 7.83
N GLY A 311 -37.32 -0.17 8.64
CA GLY A 311 -37.40 -0.27 10.10
C GLY A 311 -36.16 0.25 10.83
N VAL A 312 -35.06 0.55 10.13
CA VAL A 312 -33.91 1.29 10.69
C VAL A 312 -34.19 2.79 10.56
N ARG A 313 -34.16 3.50 11.68
CA ARG A 313 -34.42 4.96 11.72
C ARG A 313 -33.11 5.74 11.79
N ASP A 314 -32.17 5.25 12.62
CA ASP A 314 -30.81 5.78 12.79
C ASP A 314 -29.84 4.60 12.98
N ALA A 315 -28.64 4.71 12.42
CA ALA A 315 -27.60 3.68 12.51
C ALA A 315 -26.26 4.31 12.92
#